data_5f5676f829c0f1285015a0104584aefc
#
_entry.id   5f5676f829c0f1285015a0104584aefc
#
_cell.length_a   1.000
_cell.length_b   1.000
_cell.length_c   1.000
_cell.angle_alpha   90.00
_cell.angle_beta   90.00
_cell.angle_gamma   90.00
#
_symmetry.space_group_name_H-M   'P 1'
#
loop_
_entity.id
_entity.type
_entity.pdbx_description
1 polymer ?
#
loop_
_entity_poly.entity_id
_entity_poly.type
_entity_poly.pdbx_seq_one_letter_code
_entity_poly.pdbx_strand_id
1 'polypeptide(L)'
;VTLCRTLQGNDRFYYQKKNFVALSSLVYRMKRSGAGLAVICILSTMILVMLGSTAGLYFGAEDVVRTLSAEMSREIAAEARAEFYATYGSLFFLALVLSTVFLLASVLMLYYKQLSEGYEDAARFAVMQRVGMTKRDIRTSVNAQLRMVFLLPLLAAFVHLAFAQPMIWRILRLFGLQNLPLVLGVTACACAVFTVLYCAACRLTSNAYCRIVGEGV
;
A
#
# COMPACT_ATOMS: atom_id res chain seq x y z
N VAL A 1 -6.66 15.16 7.34
CA VAL A 1 -6.95 16.59 7.45
C VAL A 1 -6.43 17.14 8.78
N THR A 2 -6.68 16.49 9.92
CA THR A 2 -6.25 16.95 11.25
C THR A 2 -4.71 17.08 11.33
N LEU A 3 -3.97 16.07 10.89
CA LEU A 3 -2.50 16.09 10.87
C LEU A 3 -1.93 17.23 10.02
N CYS A 4 -2.54 17.52 8.87
CA CYS A 4 -2.13 18.65 8.03
C CYS A 4 -2.44 20.00 8.71
N ARG A 5 -3.55 20.11 9.45
CA ARG A 5 -3.88 21.32 10.23
C ARG A 5 -2.88 21.52 11.38
N THR A 6 -2.46 20.44 12.04
CA THR A 6 -1.43 20.54 13.09
C THR A 6 -0.07 20.99 12.53
N LEU A 7 0.30 20.50 11.34
CA LEU A 7 1.51 20.95 10.65
C LEU A 7 1.42 22.38 10.13
N GLN A 8 0.22 22.87 9.80
CA GLN A 8 -0.02 24.29 9.48
C GLN A 8 0.13 25.22 10.68
N GLY A 9 -0.11 24.72 11.90
CA GLY A 9 0.08 25.47 13.15
C GLY A 9 1.54 25.68 13.55
N ASN A 10 2.49 25.04 12.87
CA ASN A 10 3.91 25.25 13.12
C ASN A 10 4.49 26.25 12.10
N ASP A 11 4.51 27.54 12.49
CA ASP A 11 4.90 28.66 11.61
C ASP A 11 6.28 28.48 10.98
N ARG A 12 7.24 27.95 11.71
CA ARG A 12 8.62 27.77 11.25
C ARG A 12 8.75 26.73 10.13
N PHE A 13 7.83 25.75 10.09
CA PHE A 13 7.77 24.73 9.05
C PHE A 13 6.87 25.17 7.89
N TYR A 14 5.77 25.83 8.18
CA TYR A 14 4.74 26.22 7.21
C TYR A 14 5.22 27.33 6.25
N TYR A 15 5.86 28.38 6.76
CA TYR A 15 6.28 29.55 5.95
C TYR A 15 7.53 29.34 5.07
N GLN A 16 8.12 28.15 5.05
CA GLN A 16 9.10 27.83 4.04
C GLN A 16 8.42 27.73 2.66
N LYS A 17 8.88 28.47 1.66
CA LYS A 17 8.29 28.53 0.29
C LYS A 17 7.92 27.16 -0.28
N LYS A 18 8.74 26.14 0.01
CA LYS A 18 8.60 24.76 -0.44
C LYS A 18 7.46 24.03 0.27
N ASN A 19 7.31 24.24 1.57
CA ASN A 19 6.33 23.55 2.41
C ASN A 19 4.96 24.21 2.34
N PHE A 20 4.91 25.51 2.21
CA PHE A 20 3.68 26.29 2.08
C PHE A 20 2.83 25.82 0.87
N VAL A 21 3.44 25.80 -0.31
CA VAL A 21 2.77 25.37 -1.55
C VAL A 21 2.39 23.89 -1.47
N ALA A 22 3.32 23.04 -0.99
CA ALA A 22 3.09 21.61 -0.88
C ALA A 22 1.95 21.28 0.10
N LEU A 23 1.94 21.89 1.29
CA LEU A 23 0.96 21.59 2.34
C LEU A 23 -0.43 22.17 2.02
N SER A 24 -0.49 23.39 1.48
CA SER A 24 -1.76 24.01 1.06
C SER A 24 -2.42 23.24 -0.07
N SER A 25 -1.64 22.84 -1.08
CA SER A 25 -2.12 21.99 -2.17
C SER A 25 -2.56 20.62 -1.68
N LEU A 26 -1.82 20.01 -0.74
CA LEU A 26 -2.17 18.72 -0.15
C LEU A 26 -3.51 18.76 0.58
N VAL A 27 -3.76 19.77 1.41
CA VAL A 27 -5.02 19.94 2.13
C VAL A 27 -6.19 20.10 1.17
N TYR A 28 -6.02 20.89 0.11
CA TYR A 28 -7.03 21.08 -0.92
C TYR A 28 -7.33 19.76 -1.66
N ARG A 29 -6.29 19.04 -2.08
CA ARG A 29 -6.39 17.75 -2.76
C ARG A 29 -7.05 16.69 -1.88
N MET A 30 -6.67 16.58 -0.60
CA MET A 30 -7.27 15.62 0.33
C MET A 30 -8.75 15.86 0.54
N LYS A 31 -9.21 17.12 0.56
CA LYS A 31 -10.62 17.45 0.68
C LYS A 31 -11.41 17.04 -0.58
N ARG A 32 -10.81 17.18 -1.77
CA ARG A 32 -11.46 16.90 -3.06
C ARG A 32 -11.33 15.43 -3.48
N SER A 33 -10.20 14.81 -3.20
CA SER A 33 -9.82 13.47 -3.66
C SER A 33 -9.76 12.41 -2.56
N GLY A 34 -10.28 12.69 -1.37
CA GLY A 34 -10.17 11.81 -0.21
C GLY A 34 -10.75 10.41 -0.44
N ALA A 35 -11.85 10.30 -1.16
CA ALA A 35 -12.50 9.01 -1.46
C ALA A 35 -11.58 8.06 -2.25
N GLY A 36 -10.93 8.55 -3.31
CA GLY A 36 -10.01 7.72 -4.10
C GLY A 36 -8.80 7.25 -3.31
N LEU A 37 -8.21 8.12 -2.46
CA LEU A 37 -7.12 7.73 -1.56
C LEU A 37 -7.58 6.68 -0.53
N ALA A 38 -8.79 6.82 0.01
CA ALA A 38 -9.35 5.85 0.96
C ALA A 38 -9.52 4.47 0.30
N VAL A 39 -10.02 4.40 -0.93
CA VAL A 39 -10.15 3.13 -1.65
C VAL A 39 -8.78 2.47 -1.87
N ILE A 40 -7.76 3.23 -2.27
CA ILE A 40 -6.40 2.69 -2.43
C ILE A 40 -5.86 2.17 -1.09
N CYS A 41 -6.10 2.87 0.03
CA CYS A 41 -5.72 2.39 1.37
C CYS A 41 -6.40 1.07 1.71
N ILE A 42 -7.70 0.96 1.46
CA ILE A 42 -8.49 -0.26 1.73
C ILE A 42 -7.97 -1.41 0.88
N LEU A 43 -7.82 -1.23 -0.44
CA LEU A 43 -7.31 -2.27 -1.34
C LEU A 43 -5.91 -2.73 -0.94
N SER A 44 -5.01 -1.80 -0.62
CA SER A 44 -3.66 -2.12 -0.15
C SER A 44 -3.66 -2.94 1.14
N THR A 45 -4.53 -2.58 2.11
CA THR A 45 -4.68 -3.33 3.36
C THR A 45 -5.24 -4.73 3.10
N MET A 46 -6.25 -4.85 2.24
CA MET A 46 -6.84 -6.15 1.87
C MET A 46 -5.81 -7.08 1.23
N ILE A 47 -4.98 -6.56 0.31
CA ILE A 47 -3.89 -7.34 -0.31
C ILE A 47 -2.94 -7.88 0.76
N LEU A 48 -2.46 -7.02 1.66
CA LEU A 48 -1.47 -7.40 2.67
C LEU A 48 -2.04 -8.39 3.70
N VAL A 49 -3.26 -8.17 4.17
CA VAL A 49 -3.92 -9.08 5.13
C VAL A 49 -4.18 -10.43 4.48
N MET A 50 -4.70 -10.45 3.26
CA MET A 50 -5.04 -11.68 2.56
C MET A 50 -3.80 -12.50 2.21
N LEU A 51 -2.76 -11.87 1.63
CA LEU A 51 -1.50 -12.55 1.33
C LEU A 51 -0.77 -13.01 2.59
N GLY A 52 -0.70 -12.16 3.62
CA GLY A 52 -0.01 -12.48 4.87
C GLY A 52 -0.66 -13.66 5.60
N SER A 53 -1.99 -13.70 5.67
CA SER A 53 -2.71 -14.80 6.36
C SER A 53 -2.67 -16.10 5.56
N THR A 54 -2.95 -16.08 4.26
CA THR A 54 -2.97 -17.31 3.43
C THR A 54 -1.58 -17.88 3.21
N ALA A 55 -0.57 -17.04 3.01
CA ALA A 55 0.82 -17.47 2.95
C ALA A 55 1.29 -18.04 4.31
N GLY A 56 0.87 -17.42 5.42
CA GLY A 56 1.13 -17.94 6.76
C GLY A 56 0.57 -19.34 6.95
N LEU A 57 -0.67 -19.61 6.51
CA LEU A 57 -1.27 -20.94 6.52
C LEU A 57 -0.51 -21.94 5.63
N TYR A 58 -0.20 -21.55 4.40
CA TYR A 58 0.47 -22.42 3.44
C TYR A 58 1.88 -22.83 3.90
N PHE A 59 2.70 -21.86 4.28
CA PHE A 59 4.07 -22.11 4.75
C PHE A 59 4.11 -22.70 6.15
N GLY A 60 3.08 -22.46 6.97
CA GLY A 60 2.92 -23.06 8.29
C GLY A 60 2.26 -24.44 8.30
N ALA A 61 1.81 -24.94 7.15
CA ALA A 61 1.16 -26.26 7.05
C ALA A 61 2.02 -27.41 7.60
N GLU A 62 3.34 -27.31 7.43
CA GLU A 62 4.28 -28.33 7.99
C GLU A 62 4.23 -28.40 9.51
N ASP A 63 4.11 -27.27 10.21
CA ASP A 63 4.02 -27.25 11.68
C ASP A 63 2.69 -27.88 12.15
N VAL A 64 1.61 -27.61 11.41
CA VAL A 64 0.28 -28.21 11.69
C VAL A 64 0.32 -29.71 11.51
N VAL A 65 0.87 -30.18 10.39
CA VAL A 65 0.99 -31.61 10.09
C VAL A 65 1.89 -32.31 11.12
N ARG A 66 3.00 -31.73 11.53
CA ARG A 66 3.88 -32.28 12.56
C ARG A 66 3.19 -32.44 13.91
N THR A 67 2.39 -31.46 14.32
CA THR A 67 1.64 -31.55 15.58
C THR A 67 0.55 -32.63 15.53
N LEU A 68 -0.13 -32.78 14.38
CA LEU A 68 -1.17 -33.79 14.20
C LEU A 68 -0.57 -35.19 14.00
N SER A 69 0.55 -35.32 13.30
CA SER A 69 1.17 -36.62 12.98
C SER A 69 1.92 -37.26 14.14
N ALA A 70 2.15 -36.56 15.23
CA ALA A 70 2.79 -37.11 16.41
C ALA A 70 1.98 -38.27 17.05
N GLU A 71 0.67 -38.32 16.82
CA GLU A 71 -0.26 -39.33 17.35
C GLU A 71 -0.83 -40.27 16.27
N MET A 72 -0.46 -40.10 14.97
CA MET A 72 -1.07 -40.84 13.85
C MET A 72 -0.07 -41.77 13.16
N SER A 73 -0.57 -42.83 12.53
CA SER A 73 0.25 -43.71 11.69
C SER A 73 0.78 -42.95 10.46
N ARG A 74 1.95 -43.37 9.93
CA ARG A 74 2.63 -42.68 8.80
C ARG A 74 1.76 -42.51 7.55
N GLU A 75 0.87 -43.48 7.27
CA GLU A 75 0.00 -43.43 6.09
C GLU A 75 -1.08 -42.36 6.24
N ILE A 76 -1.74 -42.28 7.38
CA ILE A 76 -2.77 -41.27 7.70
C ILE A 76 -2.13 -39.88 7.74
N ALA A 77 -0.90 -39.77 8.27
CA ALA A 77 -0.17 -38.51 8.29
C ALA A 77 0.19 -38.02 6.87
N ALA A 78 0.50 -38.93 5.93
CA ALA A 78 0.78 -38.60 4.55
C ALA A 78 -0.46 -38.10 3.80
N GLU A 79 -1.61 -38.76 3.99
CA GLU A 79 -2.90 -38.32 3.42
C GLU A 79 -3.33 -36.96 3.98
N ALA A 80 -3.28 -36.77 5.30
CA ALA A 80 -3.59 -35.51 5.95
C ALA A 80 -2.70 -34.37 5.41
N ARG A 81 -1.40 -34.63 5.23
CA ARG A 81 -0.47 -33.67 4.64
C ARG A 81 -0.86 -33.27 3.22
N ALA A 82 -1.20 -34.23 2.37
CA ALA A 82 -1.61 -33.98 1.00
C ALA A 82 -2.89 -33.13 0.96
N GLU A 83 -3.87 -33.43 1.81
CA GLU A 83 -5.12 -32.68 1.90
C GLU A 83 -4.90 -31.24 2.42
N PHE A 84 -4.03 -31.05 3.43
CA PHE A 84 -3.66 -29.72 3.91
C PHE A 84 -3.02 -28.87 2.83
N TYR A 85 -2.02 -29.41 2.12
CA TYR A 85 -1.38 -28.68 1.03
C TYR A 85 -2.31 -28.40 -0.15
N ALA A 86 -3.23 -29.31 -0.48
CA ALA A 86 -4.23 -29.08 -1.50
C ALA A 86 -5.18 -27.94 -1.12
N THR A 87 -5.68 -27.94 0.12
CA THR A 87 -6.64 -26.95 0.62
C THR A 87 -5.99 -25.57 0.79
N TYR A 88 -4.92 -25.50 1.58
CA TYR A 88 -4.25 -24.22 1.83
C TYR A 88 -3.49 -23.67 0.61
N GLY A 89 -3.00 -24.57 -0.26
CA GLY A 89 -2.41 -24.19 -1.54
C GLY A 89 -3.43 -23.56 -2.48
N SER A 90 -4.64 -24.12 -2.57
CA SER A 90 -5.72 -23.56 -3.37
C SER A 90 -6.18 -22.18 -2.84
N LEU A 91 -6.29 -22.02 -1.51
CA LEU A 91 -6.59 -20.74 -0.88
C LEU A 91 -5.49 -19.71 -1.12
N PHE A 92 -4.22 -20.10 -1.02
CA PHE A 92 -3.09 -19.22 -1.29
C PHE A 92 -3.03 -18.81 -2.77
N PHE A 93 -3.28 -19.75 -3.69
CA PHE A 93 -3.38 -19.45 -5.12
C PHE A 93 -4.51 -18.45 -5.41
N LEU A 94 -5.69 -18.67 -4.85
CA LEU A 94 -6.83 -17.74 -4.99
C LEU A 94 -6.47 -16.35 -4.44
N ALA A 95 -5.80 -16.30 -3.29
CA ALA A 95 -5.34 -15.05 -2.69
C ALA A 95 -4.32 -14.33 -3.59
N LEU A 96 -3.41 -15.05 -4.25
CA LEU A 96 -2.47 -14.47 -5.22
C LEU A 96 -3.19 -13.84 -6.42
N VAL A 97 -4.13 -14.56 -7.00
CA VAL A 97 -4.93 -14.07 -8.14
C VAL A 97 -5.71 -12.82 -7.74
N LEU A 98 -6.43 -12.87 -6.63
CA LEU A 98 -7.26 -11.76 -6.15
C LEU A 98 -6.40 -10.54 -5.74
N SER A 99 -5.26 -10.77 -5.10
CA SER A 99 -4.29 -9.71 -4.77
C SER A 99 -3.73 -9.04 -6.02
N THR A 100 -3.47 -9.81 -7.08
CA THR A 100 -3.01 -9.26 -8.36
C THR A 100 -4.09 -8.36 -8.97
N VAL A 101 -5.34 -8.78 -8.97
CA VAL A 101 -6.48 -7.98 -9.47
C VAL A 101 -6.62 -6.70 -8.65
N PHE A 102 -6.56 -6.77 -7.33
CA PHE A 102 -6.65 -5.59 -6.46
C PHE A 102 -5.46 -4.64 -6.64
N LEU A 103 -4.26 -5.18 -6.86
CA LEU A 103 -3.07 -4.38 -7.15
C LEU A 103 -3.24 -3.61 -8.47
N LEU A 104 -3.68 -4.29 -9.53
CA LEU A 104 -3.96 -3.64 -10.82
C LEU A 104 -5.04 -2.57 -10.69
N ALA A 105 -6.13 -2.85 -9.97
CA ALA A 105 -7.19 -1.88 -9.72
C ALA A 105 -6.66 -0.65 -8.95
N SER A 106 -5.82 -0.86 -7.93
CA SER A 106 -5.20 0.22 -7.16
C SER A 106 -4.27 1.08 -8.03
N VAL A 107 -3.46 0.45 -8.88
CA VAL A 107 -2.54 1.14 -9.81
C VAL A 107 -3.31 1.95 -10.83
N LEU A 108 -4.36 1.37 -11.44
CA LEU A 108 -5.21 2.08 -12.40
C LEU A 108 -5.91 3.29 -11.76
N MET A 109 -6.50 3.10 -10.58
CA MET A 109 -7.15 4.18 -9.85
C MET A 109 -6.16 5.30 -9.51
N LEU A 110 -4.96 4.95 -9.04
CA LEU A 110 -3.90 5.90 -8.75
C LEU A 110 -3.46 6.65 -10.01
N TYR A 111 -3.27 5.94 -11.13
CA TYR A 111 -2.86 6.50 -12.41
C TYR A 111 -3.87 7.50 -12.95
N TYR A 112 -5.13 7.11 -13.11
CA TYR A 112 -6.17 8.01 -13.63
C TYR A 112 -6.42 9.21 -12.73
N LYS A 113 -6.37 9.01 -11.42
CA LYS A 113 -6.48 10.11 -10.47
C LYS A 113 -5.35 11.12 -10.64
N GLN A 114 -4.10 10.66 -10.73
CA GLN A 114 -2.95 11.57 -10.91
C GLN A 114 -2.99 12.24 -12.29
N LEU A 115 -3.45 11.54 -13.31
CA LEU A 115 -3.62 12.10 -14.65
C LEU A 115 -4.62 13.27 -14.62
N SER A 116 -5.79 13.08 -14.04
CA SER A 116 -6.82 14.12 -13.89
C SER A 116 -6.30 15.32 -13.09
N GLU A 117 -5.63 15.08 -11.96
CA GLU A 117 -5.03 16.13 -11.13
C GLU A 117 -3.89 16.86 -11.88
N GLY A 118 -3.14 16.16 -12.74
CA GLY A 118 -2.07 16.73 -13.54
C GLY A 118 -2.56 17.80 -14.53
N TYR A 119 -3.65 17.55 -15.22
CA TYR A 119 -4.25 18.54 -16.14
C TYR A 119 -4.77 19.78 -15.40
N GLU A 120 -5.39 19.61 -14.25
CA GLU A 120 -5.87 20.73 -13.44
C GLU A 120 -4.71 21.56 -12.88
N ASP A 121 -3.65 20.91 -12.44
CA ASP A 121 -2.49 21.57 -11.87
C ASP A 121 -1.64 22.27 -12.93
N ALA A 122 -1.59 21.78 -14.18
CA ALA A 122 -0.90 22.44 -15.28
C ALA A 122 -1.38 23.89 -15.47
N ALA A 123 -2.70 24.12 -15.45
CA ALA A 123 -3.28 25.46 -15.53
C ALA A 123 -2.86 26.36 -14.36
N ARG A 124 -2.80 25.81 -13.14
CA ARG A 124 -2.37 26.55 -11.93
C ARG A 124 -0.89 26.89 -11.97
N PHE A 125 -0.05 25.96 -12.42
CA PHE A 125 1.40 26.20 -12.53
C PHE A 125 1.74 27.21 -13.62
N ALA A 126 0.99 27.27 -14.72
CA ALA A 126 1.12 28.30 -15.71
C ALA A 126 0.89 29.72 -15.15
N VAL A 127 -0.11 29.87 -14.23
CA VAL A 127 -0.32 31.13 -13.51
C VAL A 127 0.83 31.44 -12.55
N MET A 128 1.31 30.45 -11.80
CA MET A 128 2.41 30.64 -10.85
C MET A 128 3.73 31.03 -11.54
N GLN A 129 3.98 30.57 -12.77
CA GLN A 129 5.13 31.03 -13.57
C GLN A 129 5.03 32.51 -13.96
N ARG A 130 3.84 32.99 -14.30
CA ARG A 130 3.62 34.39 -14.58
C ARG A 130 3.90 35.32 -13.39
N VAL A 131 3.78 34.77 -12.17
CA VAL A 131 4.08 35.48 -10.91
C VAL A 131 5.55 35.30 -10.49
N GLY A 132 6.39 34.64 -11.32
CA GLY A 132 7.85 34.57 -11.12
C GLY A 132 8.38 33.30 -10.51
N MET A 133 7.59 32.21 -10.39
CA MET A 133 8.12 30.91 -9.98
C MET A 133 8.95 30.27 -11.10
N THR A 134 10.13 29.74 -10.76
CA THR A 134 10.96 29.01 -11.72
C THR A 134 10.42 27.61 -12.01
N LYS A 135 10.67 27.05 -13.19
CA LYS A 135 10.33 25.66 -13.54
C LYS A 135 10.89 24.64 -12.53
N ARG A 136 12.07 24.93 -11.97
CA ARG A 136 12.71 24.09 -10.93
C ARG A 136 11.92 24.10 -9.63
N ASP A 137 11.40 25.24 -9.21
CA ASP A 137 10.60 25.37 -7.98
C ASP A 137 9.28 24.62 -8.11
N ILE A 138 8.62 24.74 -9.27
CA ILE A 138 7.38 24.01 -9.59
C ILE A 138 7.64 22.51 -9.53
N ARG A 139 8.65 22.00 -10.25
CA ARG A 139 8.98 20.57 -10.27
C ARG A 139 9.32 20.01 -8.89
N THR A 140 9.99 20.79 -8.06
CA THR A 140 10.33 20.41 -6.69
C THR A 140 9.09 20.31 -5.82
N SER A 141 8.17 21.27 -5.93
CA SER A 141 6.91 21.30 -5.19
C SER A 141 5.99 20.15 -5.61
N VAL A 142 5.88 19.88 -6.91
CA VAL A 142 5.15 18.76 -7.49
C VAL A 142 5.66 17.41 -6.95
N ASN A 143 6.97 17.19 -7.01
CA ASN A 143 7.57 15.94 -6.53
C ASN A 143 7.38 15.73 -5.02
N ALA A 144 7.36 16.81 -4.24
CA ALA A 144 7.08 16.73 -2.80
C ALA A 144 5.61 16.32 -2.54
N GLN A 145 4.66 16.90 -3.28
CA GLN A 145 3.23 16.56 -3.19
C GLN A 145 2.97 15.11 -3.60
N LEU A 146 3.52 14.68 -4.75
CA LEU A 146 3.36 13.30 -5.24
C LEU A 146 3.88 12.27 -4.23
N ARG A 147 5.06 12.52 -3.65
CA ARG A 147 5.61 11.63 -2.61
C ARG A 147 4.69 11.51 -1.40
N MET A 148 4.09 12.60 -0.93
CA MET A 148 3.15 12.56 0.21
C MET A 148 1.88 11.78 -0.14
N VAL A 149 1.31 12.01 -1.34
CA VAL A 149 0.10 11.31 -1.81
C VAL A 149 0.34 9.81 -1.96
N PHE A 150 1.53 9.41 -2.44
CA PHE A 150 1.86 7.99 -2.61
C PHE A 150 2.23 7.30 -1.31
N LEU A 151 2.90 7.99 -0.40
CA LEU A 151 3.33 7.41 0.87
C LEU A 151 2.16 7.20 1.85
N LEU A 152 1.15 8.06 1.79
CA LEU A 152 0.01 8.00 2.72
C LEU A 152 -0.74 6.66 2.68
N PRO A 153 -1.17 6.12 1.52
CA PRO A 153 -1.84 4.82 1.45
C PRO A 153 -0.96 3.68 1.94
N LEU A 154 0.32 3.70 1.62
CA LEU A 154 1.27 2.67 2.02
C LEU A 154 1.45 2.64 3.55
N LEU A 155 1.65 3.80 4.17
CA LEU A 155 1.74 3.92 5.63
C LEU A 155 0.44 3.50 6.31
N ALA A 156 -0.71 3.92 5.78
CA ALA A 156 -2.01 3.52 6.32
C ALA A 156 -2.20 1.99 6.25
N ALA A 157 -1.82 1.36 5.14
CA ALA A 157 -1.90 -0.10 4.99
C ALA A 157 -1.01 -0.83 6.01
N PHE A 158 0.21 -0.36 6.26
CA PHE A 158 1.08 -0.95 7.28
C PHE A 158 0.56 -0.76 8.71
N VAL A 159 0.01 0.40 9.02
CA VAL A 159 -0.62 0.65 10.32
C VAL A 159 -1.82 -0.29 10.53
N HIS A 160 -2.71 -0.41 9.53
CA HIS A 160 -3.83 -1.34 9.60
C HIS A 160 -3.37 -2.79 9.75
N LEU A 161 -2.35 -3.21 8.99
CA LEU A 161 -1.79 -4.56 9.11
C LEU A 161 -1.20 -4.81 10.50
N ALA A 162 -0.47 -3.85 11.06
CA ALA A 162 0.09 -3.96 12.40
C ALA A 162 -0.99 -4.16 13.48
N PHE A 163 -2.12 -3.46 13.36
CA PHE A 163 -3.27 -3.68 14.24
C PHE A 163 -4.00 -5.00 13.96
N ALA A 164 -4.04 -5.46 12.72
CA ALA A 164 -4.66 -6.73 12.35
C ALA A 164 -3.81 -7.94 12.75
N GLN A 165 -2.49 -7.80 12.83
CA GLN A 165 -1.54 -8.91 13.06
C GLN A 165 -1.84 -9.74 14.32
N PRO A 166 -2.15 -9.18 15.49
CA PRO A 166 -2.51 -9.98 16.66
C PRO A 166 -3.78 -10.81 16.47
N MET A 167 -4.75 -10.30 15.71
CA MET A 167 -5.97 -11.02 15.38
C MET A 167 -5.69 -12.16 14.40
N ILE A 168 -4.94 -11.89 13.34
CA ILE A 168 -4.49 -12.89 12.37
C ILE A 168 -3.75 -14.02 13.09
N TRP A 169 -2.82 -13.69 13.97
CA TRP A 169 -2.09 -14.68 14.75
C TRP A 169 -3.00 -15.57 15.60
N ARG A 170 -4.00 -15.00 16.27
CA ARG A 170 -4.97 -15.77 17.05
C ARG A 170 -5.76 -16.74 16.18
N ILE A 171 -6.18 -16.30 15.00
CA ILE A 171 -6.90 -17.15 14.03
C ILE A 171 -5.98 -18.28 13.55
N LEU A 172 -4.74 -17.98 13.15
CA LEU A 172 -3.79 -18.98 12.67
C LEU A 172 -3.47 -20.05 13.74
N ARG A 173 -3.43 -19.65 15.02
CA ARG A 173 -3.28 -20.60 16.15
C ARG A 173 -4.45 -21.55 16.27
N LEU A 174 -5.67 -21.16 15.95
CA LEU A 174 -6.82 -22.06 15.92
C LEU A 174 -6.67 -23.15 14.86
N PHE A 175 -5.92 -22.88 13.80
CA PHE A 175 -5.56 -23.86 12.77
C PHE A 175 -4.31 -24.70 13.12
N GLY A 176 -3.77 -24.56 14.32
CA GLY A 176 -2.64 -25.36 14.81
C GLY A 176 -1.26 -24.78 14.53
N LEU A 177 -1.14 -23.55 13.98
CA LEU A 177 0.15 -22.89 13.80
C LEU A 177 0.73 -22.45 15.14
N GLN A 178 1.98 -22.85 15.43
CA GLN A 178 2.69 -22.48 16.64
C GLN A 178 3.92 -21.59 16.38
N ASN A 179 4.37 -21.51 15.13
CA ASN A 179 5.59 -20.80 14.75
C ASN A 179 5.30 -19.32 14.43
N LEU A 180 5.25 -18.46 15.45
CA LEU A 180 5.09 -17.01 15.28
C LEU A 180 6.19 -16.36 14.42
N PRO A 181 7.49 -16.67 14.59
CA PRO A 181 8.54 -16.12 13.75
C PRO A 181 8.35 -16.37 12.25
N LEU A 182 7.87 -17.57 11.87
CA LEU A 182 7.56 -17.92 10.49
C LEU A 182 6.45 -17.02 9.94
N VAL A 183 5.34 -16.87 10.67
CA VAL A 183 4.19 -16.04 10.24
C VAL A 183 4.62 -14.57 10.08
N LEU A 184 5.40 -14.04 11.03
CA LEU A 184 5.92 -12.68 10.94
C LEU A 184 6.89 -12.51 9.75
N GLY A 185 7.77 -13.49 9.52
CA GLY A 185 8.70 -13.49 8.39
C GLY A 185 7.99 -13.50 7.04
N VAL A 186 6.98 -14.36 6.88
CA VAL A 186 6.16 -14.45 5.66
C VAL A 186 5.39 -13.15 5.43
N THR A 187 4.79 -12.59 6.48
CA THR A 187 4.09 -11.30 6.40
C THR A 187 5.04 -10.16 6.03
N ALA A 188 6.23 -10.13 6.61
CA ALA A 188 7.25 -9.13 6.27
C ALA A 188 7.72 -9.25 4.81
N CYS A 189 7.89 -10.47 4.31
CA CYS A 189 8.21 -10.73 2.90
C CYS A 189 7.09 -10.24 1.98
N ALA A 190 5.83 -10.53 2.28
CA ALA A 190 4.67 -10.03 1.54
C ALA A 190 4.63 -8.49 1.52
N CYS A 191 4.90 -7.84 2.66
CA CYS A 191 5.01 -6.39 2.76
C CYS A 191 6.14 -5.82 1.88
N ALA A 192 7.30 -6.48 1.85
CA ALA A 192 8.44 -6.05 1.03
C ALA A 192 8.11 -6.15 -0.46
N VAL A 193 7.56 -7.27 -0.91
CA VAL A 193 7.15 -7.48 -2.31
C VAL A 193 6.09 -6.45 -2.72
N PHE A 194 5.06 -6.28 -1.90
CA PHE A 194 4.01 -5.28 -2.16
C PHE A 194 4.60 -3.87 -2.26
N THR A 195 5.51 -3.49 -1.36
CA THR A 195 6.17 -2.17 -1.35
C THR A 195 6.95 -1.93 -2.64
N VAL A 196 7.69 -2.92 -3.11
CA VAL A 196 8.46 -2.82 -4.36
C VAL A 196 7.53 -2.60 -5.56
N LEU A 197 6.48 -3.41 -5.68
CA LEU A 197 5.48 -3.29 -6.76
C LEU A 197 4.74 -1.96 -6.72
N TYR A 198 4.32 -1.53 -5.53
CA TYR A 198 3.64 -0.26 -5.32
C TYR A 198 4.55 0.93 -5.66
N CYS A 199 5.81 0.92 -5.23
CA CYS A 199 6.79 1.96 -5.55
C CYS A 199 7.10 2.02 -7.06
N ALA A 200 7.17 0.87 -7.74
CA ALA A 200 7.32 0.83 -9.19
C ALA A 200 6.12 1.50 -9.89
N ALA A 201 4.90 1.17 -9.50
CA ALA A 201 3.69 1.81 -10.01
C ALA A 201 3.66 3.33 -9.75
N CYS A 202 4.06 3.76 -8.55
CA CYS A 202 4.17 5.18 -8.19
C CYS A 202 5.18 5.93 -9.07
N ARG A 203 6.32 5.31 -9.38
CA ARG A 203 7.33 5.90 -10.30
C ARG A 203 6.78 6.08 -11.71
N LEU A 204 6.12 5.06 -12.25
CA LEU A 204 5.50 5.14 -13.58
C LEU A 204 4.45 6.25 -13.64
N THR A 205 3.59 6.33 -12.63
CA THR A 205 2.54 7.35 -12.52
C THR A 205 3.13 8.75 -12.35
N SER A 206 4.17 8.90 -11.53
CA SER A 206 4.87 10.18 -11.33
C SER A 206 5.51 10.70 -12.62
N ASN A 207 6.10 9.82 -13.43
CA ASN A 207 6.69 10.21 -14.72
C ASN A 207 5.61 10.72 -15.69
N ALA A 208 4.45 10.04 -15.76
CA ALA A 208 3.33 10.48 -16.59
C ALA A 208 2.80 11.86 -16.14
N TYR A 209 2.62 12.07 -14.84
CA TYR A 209 2.21 13.36 -14.28
C TYR A 209 3.20 14.48 -14.58
N CYS A 210 4.50 14.24 -14.36
CA CYS A 210 5.54 15.25 -14.62
C CYS A 210 5.63 15.64 -16.10
N ARG A 211 5.32 14.71 -17.02
CA ARG A 211 5.27 15.00 -18.46
C ARG A 211 4.12 15.96 -18.77
N ILE A 212 2.92 15.71 -18.27
CA ILE A 212 1.74 16.56 -18.50
C ILE A 212 1.97 17.97 -17.95
N VAL A 213 2.45 18.09 -16.72
CA VAL A 213 2.73 19.38 -16.10
C VAL A 213 3.88 20.10 -16.82
N GLY A 214 4.88 19.36 -17.33
CA GLY A 214 6.03 19.92 -18.05
C GLY A 214 5.71 20.37 -19.47
N GLU A 215 4.77 19.74 -20.16
CA GLU A 215 4.31 20.13 -21.50
C GLU A 215 3.32 21.31 -21.46
N GLY A 216 2.63 21.52 -20.34
CA GLY A 216 1.70 22.65 -20.14
C GLY A 216 2.35 23.93 -19.59
N VAL A 217 3.66 23.90 -19.39
CA VAL A 217 4.50 24.94 -18.80
C VAL A 217 5.74 25.19 -19.68
#